data_1912d46b720d08dce6f2aec92de63b09
#
_entry.id   1912d46b720d08dce6f2aec92de63b09
#
_cell.length_a   1.000
_cell.length_b   1.000
_cell.length_c   1.000
_cell.angle_alpha   90.00
_cell.angle_beta   90.00
_cell.angle_gamma   90.00
#
_symmetry.space_group_name_H-M   'P 1'
#
loop_
_entity.id
_entity.type
_entity.pdbx_description
1 polymer ?
#
loop_
_entity_poly.entity_id
_entity_poly.type
_entity_poly.pdbx_seq_one_letter_code
_entity_poly.pdbx_strand_id
1 'polypeptide(L)'
;MMNSRPTRKPEGRGPFLKLRRMIAGVAASKPFLITVSALAAIVCWSALVASDGTLTRQKVFANVAVSVTGDAALKSRGYIVMDDILEEVPAVKMTVEVTQSNYNRVSGTSYNPHFDLTQITGEGENELSVTYSSQLYGPVVSCEPSAITVHVERYITRRVPVVIEMTGAMPEGMYLDSYKTDPTTLSVSGPQSLVASVARVVARLDQSDLSALRMTDRTALSIELQDSEGNGGGFRAARHRSGYALHARNGRA
;
A
#
# COMPACT_ATOMS: atom_id res chain seq x y z
N MET A 1 74.31 -68.38 44.48
CA MET A 1 73.85 -67.08 43.96
C MET A 1 72.98 -67.39 42.77
N MET A 2 71.68 -67.35 42.99
CA MET A 2 70.62 -67.69 42.01
C MET A 2 69.99 -66.43 41.44
N ASN A 3 70.16 -66.22 40.14
CA ASN A 3 69.69 -65.08 39.44
C ASN A 3 68.31 -65.38 38.82
N SER A 4 67.24 -64.90 39.42
CA SER A 4 65.88 -65.11 38.96
C SER A 4 65.49 -63.96 37.97
N ARG A 5 65.21 -64.33 36.71
CA ARG A 5 64.68 -63.51 35.66
C ARG A 5 63.16 -63.22 35.90
N PRO A 6 62.64 -62.00 35.77
CA PRO A 6 61.25 -61.79 35.82
C PRO A 6 60.58 -62.13 34.47
N THR A 7 59.55 -62.98 34.51
CA THR A 7 58.67 -63.29 33.38
C THR A 7 57.74 -62.13 33.07
N ARG A 8 57.83 -61.50 31.88
CA ARG A 8 56.87 -60.53 31.34
C ARG A 8 55.58 -61.28 31.00
N LYS A 9 54.47 -60.90 31.67
CA LYS A 9 53.11 -61.24 31.27
C LYS A 9 52.78 -60.61 29.89
N PRO A 10 52.09 -61.31 28.99
CA PRO A 10 51.59 -60.70 27.75
C PRO A 10 50.41 -59.81 28.06
N GLU A 11 50.57 -58.52 27.82
CA GLU A 11 49.48 -57.58 27.89
C GLU A 11 48.38 -57.96 26.89
N GLY A 12 47.14 -58.14 27.42
CA GLY A 12 45.95 -58.47 26.66
C GLY A 12 45.66 -57.41 25.60
N ARG A 13 45.72 -57.87 24.34
CA ARG A 13 45.27 -57.07 23.20
C ARG A 13 43.77 -56.77 23.35
N GLY A 14 43.41 -55.61 23.86
CA GLY A 14 42.03 -55.16 24.09
C GLY A 14 41.18 -55.24 22.83
N PRO A 15 39.85 -55.36 22.98
CA PRO A 15 38.89 -55.50 21.87
C PRO A 15 38.94 -54.28 20.88
N PHE A 16 39.42 -53.16 21.33
CA PHE A 16 39.58 -51.92 20.52
C PHE A 16 40.63 -52.08 19.39
N LEU A 17 41.65 -52.89 19.55
CA LEU A 17 42.66 -53.13 18.52
C LEU A 17 42.13 -54.05 17.38
N LYS A 18 41.25 -54.99 17.71
CA LYS A 18 40.57 -55.84 16.71
C LYS A 18 39.53 -55.02 15.92
N LEU A 19 38.77 -54.19 16.60
CA LEU A 19 37.77 -53.25 15.97
C LEU A 19 38.48 -52.27 15.01
N ARG A 20 39.60 -51.71 15.44
CA ARG A 20 40.37 -50.74 14.62
C ARG A 20 40.98 -51.44 13.37
N ARG A 21 41.41 -52.73 13.46
CA ARG A 21 41.88 -53.50 12.29
C ARG A 21 40.74 -53.89 11.35
N MET A 22 39.56 -54.25 11.86
CA MET A 22 38.39 -54.51 11.02
C MET A 22 37.92 -53.24 10.27
N ILE A 23 37.84 -52.10 10.94
CA ILE A 23 37.53 -50.86 10.32
C ILE A 23 38.55 -50.43 9.27
N ALA A 24 39.83 -50.60 9.56
CA ALA A 24 40.91 -50.34 8.60
C ALA A 24 40.90 -51.30 7.38
N GLY A 25 40.48 -52.54 7.55
CA GLY A 25 40.33 -53.50 6.44
C GLY A 25 39.14 -53.18 5.53
N VAL A 26 38.00 -52.75 6.10
CA VAL A 26 36.83 -52.32 5.35
C VAL A 26 37.12 -50.99 4.65
N ALA A 27 37.77 -50.03 5.34
CA ALA A 27 38.16 -48.77 4.78
C ALA A 27 39.16 -48.86 3.61
N ALA A 28 39.98 -49.93 3.56
CA ALA A 28 40.91 -50.17 2.46
C ALA A 28 40.29 -50.99 1.31
N SER A 29 39.07 -51.49 1.44
CA SER A 29 38.42 -52.25 0.36
C SER A 29 38.06 -51.32 -0.82
N LYS A 30 38.35 -51.77 -2.05
CA LYS A 30 38.06 -51.02 -3.28
C LYS A 30 36.60 -50.55 -3.38
N PRO A 31 35.57 -51.39 -3.09
CA PRO A 31 34.17 -50.94 -3.17
C PRO A 31 33.84 -49.90 -2.12
N PHE A 32 34.41 -49.93 -0.91
CA PHE A 32 34.20 -48.92 0.13
C PHE A 32 34.80 -47.57 -0.27
N LEU A 33 36.02 -47.56 -0.81
CA LEU A 33 36.65 -46.32 -1.30
C LEU A 33 35.87 -45.70 -2.44
N ILE A 34 35.31 -46.50 -3.36
CA ILE A 34 34.47 -46.00 -4.46
C ILE A 34 33.20 -45.37 -3.92
N THR A 35 32.50 -46.01 -2.97
CA THR A 35 31.28 -45.44 -2.37
C THR A 35 31.53 -44.15 -1.59
N VAL A 36 32.58 -44.12 -0.77
CA VAL A 36 32.95 -42.90 -0.02
C VAL A 36 33.36 -41.77 -0.95
N SER A 37 34.13 -42.07 -2.00
CA SER A 37 34.52 -41.08 -3.00
C SER A 37 33.30 -40.53 -3.76
N ALA A 38 32.36 -41.42 -4.13
CA ALA A 38 31.12 -40.98 -4.77
C ALA A 38 30.26 -40.09 -3.85
N LEU A 39 30.11 -40.48 -2.58
CA LEU A 39 29.41 -39.65 -1.59
C LEU A 39 30.10 -38.29 -1.36
N ALA A 40 31.42 -38.30 -1.21
CA ALA A 40 32.21 -37.09 -1.07
C ALA A 40 32.06 -36.17 -2.31
N ALA A 41 32.09 -36.76 -3.51
CA ALA A 41 31.87 -35.99 -4.74
C ALA A 41 30.47 -35.36 -4.80
N ILE A 42 29.43 -36.10 -4.38
CA ILE A 42 28.06 -35.57 -4.32
C ILE A 42 27.96 -34.41 -3.30
N VAL A 43 28.56 -34.57 -2.12
CA VAL A 43 28.57 -33.52 -1.08
C VAL A 43 29.34 -32.30 -1.56
N CYS A 44 30.53 -32.47 -2.15
CA CYS A 44 31.30 -31.36 -2.71
C CYS A 44 30.56 -30.68 -3.85
N TRP A 45 29.93 -31.45 -4.74
CA TRP A 45 29.14 -30.88 -5.83
C TRP A 45 27.94 -30.12 -5.30
N SER A 46 27.17 -30.65 -4.35
CA SER A 46 26.02 -29.98 -3.76
C SER A 46 26.43 -28.73 -3.00
N ALA A 47 27.56 -28.74 -2.30
CA ALA A 47 28.10 -27.55 -1.63
C ALA A 47 28.53 -26.46 -2.64
N LEU A 48 29.18 -26.89 -3.74
CA LEU A 48 29.58 -25.96 -4.80
C LEU A 48 28.36 -25.30 -5.47
N VAL A 49 27.35 -26.11 -5.83
CA VAL A 49 26.09 -25.62 -6.41
C VAL A 49 25.33 -24.71 -5.43
N ALA A 50 25.31 -25.06 -4.14
CA ALA A 50 24.65 -24.23 -3.12
C ALA A 50 25.38 -22.89 -2.86
N SER A 51 26.69 -22.83 -3.08
CA SER A 51 27.50 -21.63 -2.91
C SER A 51 27.64 -20.79 -4.19
N ASP A 52 27.15 -21.30 -5.33
CA ASP A 52 27.19 -20.56 -6.59
C ASP A 52 26.14 -19.44 -6.56
N GLY A 53 26.58 -18.21 -6.30
CA GLY A 53 25.75 -17.02 -6.26
C GLY A 53 25.18 -16.61 -7.64
N THR A 54 25.61 -17.26 -8.73
CA THR A 54 25.11 -16.98 -10.09
C THR A 54 23.85 -17.78 -10.43
N LEU A 55 23.54 -18.86 -9.67
CA LEU A 55 22.34 -19.65 -9.90
C LEU A 55 21.10 -18.86 -9.50
N THR A 56 20.23 -18.62 -10.47
CA THR A 56 18.96 -17.95 -10.30
C THR A 56 17.79 -18.94 -10.35
N ARG A 57 16.71 -18.62 -9.67
CA ARG A 57 15.44 -19.35 -9.71
C ARG A 57 14.28 -18.39 -9.81
N GLN A 58 13.26 -18.80 -10.55
CA GLN A 58 12.02 -18.06 -10.59
C GLN A 58 11.21 -18.28 -9.30
N LYS A 59 10.70 -17.19 -8.74
CA LYS A 59 9.80 -17.18 -7.59
C LYS A 59 8.56 -16.41 -7.96
N VAL A 60 7.41 -17.02 -7.69
CA VAL A 60 6.09 -16.42 -7.96
C VAL A 60 5.53 -15.87 -6.65
N PHE A 61 5.10 -14.63 -6.66
CA PHE A 61 4.33 -13.99 -5.60
C PHE A 61 2.92 -13.74 -6.10
N ALA A 62 1.95 -14.35 -5.43
CA ALA A 62 0.54 -14.07 -5.66
C ALA A 62 0.08 -12.93 -4.74
N ASN A 63 -0.84 -12.11 -5.20
CA ASN A 63 -1.50 -11.05 -4.41
C ASN A 63 -0.51 -10.07 -3.75
N VAL A 64 0.41 -9.54 -4.53
CA VAL A 64 1.32 -8.48 -4.07
C VAL A 64 0.55 -7.16 -4.09
N ALA A 65 0.48 -6.50 -2.94
CA ALA A 65 -0.14 -5.19 -2.84
C ALA A 65 0.67 -4.15 -3.63
N VAL A 66 -0.03 -3.34 -4.41
CA VAL A 66 0.54 -2.25 -5.20
C VAL A 66 0.13 -0.93 -4.57
N SER A 67 1.04 0.02 -4.50
CA SER A 67 0.74 1.38 -4.06
C SER A 67 0.53 2.31 -5.24
N VAL A 68 -0.09 3.47 -5.00
CA VAL A 68 -0.20 4.54 -6.00
C VAL A 68 0.61 5.73 -5.51
N THR A 69 1.39 6.31 -6.40
CA THR A 69 2.27 7.46 -6.10
C THR A 69 2.04 8.59 -7.10
N GLY A 70 2.42 9.81 -6.72
CA GLY A 70 2.38 10.96 -7.64
C GLY A 70 1.07 11.73 -7.70
N ASP A 71 0.05 11.45 -6.86
CA ASP A 71 -1.25 12.15 -6.87
C ASP A 71 -1.11 13.68 -6.70
N ALA A 72 -0.30 14.13 -5.74
CA ALA A 72 -0.06 15.56 -5.53
C ALA A 72 0.63 16.22 -6.75
N ALA A 73 1.55 15.52 -7.39
CA ALA A 73 2.22 16.00 -8.59
C ALA A 73 1.25 16.06 -9.78
N LEU A 74 0.37 15.08 -9.93
CA LEU A 74 -0.67 15.07 -10.95
C LEU A 74 -1.64 16.26 -10.76
N LYS A 75 -2.15 16.47 -9.56
CA LYS A 75 -3.02 17.60 -9.21
C LYS A 75 -2.34 18.96 -9.44
N SER A 76 -1.03 19.08 -9.15
CA SER A 76 -0.28 20.32 -9.42
C SER A 76 -0.15 20.63 -10.91
N ARG A 77 -0.20 19.61 -11.77
CA ARG A 77 -0.26 19.76 -13.23
C ARG A 77 -1.67 20.01 -13.76
N GLY A 78 -2.68 20.02 -12.87
CA GLY A 78 -4.07 20.28 -13.20
C GLY A 78 -4.84 19.07 -13.70
N TYR A 79 -4.47 17.88 -13.28
CA TYR A 79 -5.14 16.62 -13.63
C TYR A 79 -5.54 15.81 -12.40
N ILE A 80 -6.55 14.98 -12.54
CA ILE A 80 -7.03 14.07 -11.49
C ILE A 80 -7.54 12.76 -12.14
N VAL A 81 -7.29 11.64 -11.47
CA VAL A 81 -7.84 10.33 -11.86
C VAL A 81 -9.27 10.23 -11.35
N MET A 82 -10.18 9.80 -12.21
CA MET A 82 -11.61 9.63 -11.93
C MET A 82 -11.94 8.28 -11.29
N ASP A 83 -11.15 7.26 -11.60
CA ASP A 83 -11.37 5.90 -11.13
C ASP A 83 -11.04 5.77 -9.65
N ASP A 84 -11.73 4.87 -8.96
CA ASP A 84 -11.50 4.56 -7.53
C ASP A 84 -10.19 3.80 -7.26
N ILE A 85 -9.26 3.81 -8.24
CA ILE A 85 -7.99 3.11 -8.15
C ILE A 85 -7.12 3.56 -6.98
N LEU A 86 -7.35 4.77 -6.48
CA LEU A 86 -6.67 5.27 -5.28
C LEU A 86 -7.19 4.61 -3.99
N GLU A 87 -8.42 4.09 -4.02
CA GLU A 87 -9.08 3.44 -2.89
C GLU A 87 -8.97 1.91 -2.99
N GLU A 88 -9.12 1.34 -4.20
CA GLU A 88 -9.10 -0.09 -4.43
C GLU A 88 -8.07 -0.46 -5.53
N VAL A 89 -6.81 -0.52 -5.11
CA VAL A 89 -5.71 -0.88 -6.01
C VAL A 89 -5.70 -2.39 -6.23
N PRO A 90 -5.74 -2.89 -7.47
CA PRO A 90 -5.68 -4.32 -7.73
C PRO A 90 -4.33 -4.90 -7.30
N ALA A 91 -4.37 -6.03 -6.60
CA ALA A 91 -3.17 -6.79 -6.29
C ALA A 91 -2.62 -7.45 -7.56
N VAL A 92 -1.30 -7.56 -7.65
CA VAL A 92 -0.64 -8.14 -8.81
C VAL A 92 -0.01 -9.49 -8.48
N LYS A 93 0.04 -10.37 -9.49
CA LYS A 93 0.84 -11.59 -9.47
C LYS A 93 2.17 -11.29 -10.15
N MET A 94 3.26 -11.50 -9.45
CA MET A 94 4.60 -11.15 -9.92
C MET A 94 5.51 -12.37 -9.94
N THR A 95 6.23 -12.58 -11.02
CA THR A 95 7.29 -13.59 -11.15
C THR A 95 8.63 -12.87 -11.21
N VAL A 96 9.54 -13.27 -10.35
CA VAL A 96 10.87 -12.66 -10.24
C VAL A 96 11.95 -13.73 -10.39
N GLU A 97 13.09 -13.33 -10.90
CA GLU A 97 14.27 -14.17 -10.97
C GLU A 97 15.23 -13.80 -9.82
N VAL A 98 15.39 -14.71 -8.87
CA VAL A 98 16.13 -14.47 -7.62
C VAL A 98 17.29 -15.43 -7.52
N THR A 99 18.42 -14.96 -7.01
CA THR A 99 19.57 -15.83 -6.71
C THR A 99 19.19 -16.86 -5.65
N GLN A 100 19.75 -18.06 -5.74
CA GLN A 100 19.48 -19.16 -4.81
C GLN A 100 19.70 -18.76 -3.35
N SER A 101 20.72 -17.94 -3.08
CA SER A 101 21.04 -17.44 -1.73
C SER A 101 19.96 -16.53 -1.14
N ASN A 102 19.24 -15.79 -1.97
CA ASN A 102 18.21 -14.84 -1.56
C ASN A 102 16.79 -15.40 -1.64
N TYR A 103 16.61 -16.61 -2.21
CA TYR A 103 15.30 -17.18 -2.49
C TYR A 103 14.35 -17.21 -1.28
N ASN A 104 14.86 -17.52 -0.08
CA ASN A 104 14.06 -17.61 1.15
C ASN A 104 13.88 -16.25 1.85
N ARG A 105 14.68 -15.25 1.51
CA ARG A 105 14.67 -13.92 2.15
C ARG A 105 13.77 -12.92 1.43
N VAL A 106 13.59 -13.09 0.12
CA VAL A 106 12.84 -12.14 -0.71
C VAL A 106 11.34 -12.34 -0.56
N SER A 107 10.61 -11.24 -0.45
CA SER A 107 9.13 -11.17 -0.49
C SER A 107 8.69 -10.30 -1.66
N GLY A 108 7.41 -10.39 -2.06
CA GLY A 108 6.85 -9.53 -3.10
C GLY A 108 6.96 -8.04 -2.75
N THR A 109 6.79 -7.69 -1.47
CA THR A 109 6.92 -6.31 -0.97
C THR A 109 8.33 -5.75 -1.07
N SER A 110 9.37 -6.60 -1.21
CA SER A 110 10.76 -6.16 -1.37
C SER A 110 11.00 -5.41 -2.68
N TYR A 111 10.11 -5.57 -3.66
CA TYR A 111 10.16 -4.88 -4.96
C TYR A 111 9.40 -3.55 -4.94
N ASN A 112 8.53 -3.36 -3.95
CA ASN A 112 7.67 -2.18 -3.80
C ASN A 112 7.01 -1.77 -5.13
N PRO A 113 6.13 -2.64 -5.70
CA PRO A 113 5.42 -2.32 -6.93
C PRO A 113 4.48 -1.15 -6.71
N HIS A 114 4.42 -0.24 -7.66
CA HIS A 114 3.54 0.93 -7.60
C HIS A 114 3.14 1.41 -8.99
N PHE A 115 1.98 2.07 -9.05
CA PHE A 115 1.56 2.87 -10.19
C PHE A 115 2.01 4.31 -9.97
N ASP A 116 2.74 4.86 -10.92
CA ASP A 116 3.24 6.24 -10.85
C ASP A 116 2.37 7.15 -11.72
N LEU A 117 1.52 7.95 -11.07
CA LEU A 117 0.63 8.90 -11.74
C LEU A 117 1.38 10.03 -12.45
N THR A 118 2.68 10.18 -12.23
CA THR A 118 3.48 11.17 -12.96
C THR A 118 3.67 10.81 -14.44
N GLN A 119 3.44 9.55 -14.81
CA GLN A 119 3.47 9.07 -16.20
C GLN A 119 2.29 9.58 -17.04
N ILE A 120 1.21 10.03 -16.39
CA ILE A 120 0.03 10.59 -17.07
C ILE A 120 0.43 11.86 -17.80
N THR A 121 0.12 11.93 -19.09
CA THR A 121 0.51 13.05 -19.96
C THR A 121 -0.64 13.99 -20.30
N GLY A 122 -1.89 13.58 -20.16
CA GLY A 122 -3.05 14.37 -20.54
C GLY A 122 -4.39 13.81 -20.07
N GLU A 123 -5.46 14.44 -20.55
CA GLU A 123 -6.85 14.03 -20.30
C GLU A 123 -7.23 12.77 -21.07
N GLY A 124 -8.27 12.06 -20.61
CA GLY A 124 -8.82 10.87 -21.22
C GLY A 124 -8.22 9.57 -20.66
N GLU A 125 -8.28 8.53 -21.47
CA GLU A 125 -7.75 7.22 -21.11
C GLU A 125 -6.22 7.24 -21.12
N ASN A 126 -5.62 6.84 -20.00
CA ASN A 126 -4.17 6.70 -19.84
C ASN A 126 -3.84 5.31 -19.32
N GLU A 127 -2.83 4.68 -19.90
CA GLU A 127 -2.31 3.39 -19.46
C GLU A 127 -1.17 3.61 -18.46
N LEU A 128 -1.31 3.02 -17.27
CA LEU A 128 -0.30 3.05 -16.22
C LEU A 128 0.34 1.69 -16.07
N SER A 129 1.62 1.60 -16.35
CA SER A 129 2.40 0.38 -16.13
C SER A 129 2.85 0.27 -14.68
N VAL A 130 2.94 -0.97 -14.18
CA VAL A 130 3.52 -1.23 -12.86
C VAL A 130 5.01 -0.92 -12.87
N THR A 131 5.44 -0.08 -11.93
CA THR A 131 6.85 0.27 -11.70
C THR A 131 7.34 -0.34 -10.39
N TYR A 132 8.66 -0.53 -10.28
CA TYR A 132 9.29 -1.15 -9.13
C TYR A 132 10.36 -0.22 -8.56
N SER A 133 10.27 0.11 -7.27
CA SER A 133 11.26 0.98 -6.62
C SER A 133 12.60 0.31 -6.40
N SER A 134 12.63 -1.03 -6.35
CA SER A 134 13.84 -1.81 -6.11
C SER A 134 13.82 -3.12 -6.87
N GLN A 135 14.95 -3.49 -7.44
CA GLN A 135 15.20 -4.81 -8.04
C GLN A 135 16.48 -5.43 -7.46
N LEU A 136 16.78 -5.12 -6.20
CA LEU A 136 18.01 -5.54 -5.51
C LEU A 136 18.22 -7.07 -5.50
N TYR A 137 17.12 -7.83 -5.47
CA TYR A 137 17.17 -9.30 -5.38
C TYR A 137 17.11 -9.98 -6.74
N GLY A 138 17.00 -9.24 -7.82
CA GLY A 138 16.92 -9.73 -9.19
C GLY A 138 15.75 -9.11 -9.98
N PRO A 139 15.71 -9.32 -11.30
CA PRO A 139 14.73 -8.70 -12.17
C PRO A 139 13.32 -9.30 -12.00
N VAL A 140 12.32 -8.48 -12.27
CA VAL A 140 10.94 -8.93 -12.46
C VAL A 140 10.81 -9.46 -13.88
N VAL A 141 10.39 -10.72 -14.00
CA VAL A 141 10.23 -11.42 -15.29
C VAL A 141 8.84 -11.17 -15.87
N SER A 142 7.80 -11.23 -15.02
CA SER A 142 6.43 -10.97 -15.42
C SER A 142 5.61 -10.39 -14.27
N CYS A 143 4.60 -9.62 -14.61
CA CYS A 143 3.62 -9.05 -13.69
C CYS A 143 2.23 -9.10 -14.35
N GLU A 144 1.23 -9.53 -13.60
CA GLU A 144 -0.16 -9.63 -14.07
C GLU A 144 -1.11 -9.02 -13.01
N PRO A 145 -1.88 -7.96 -13.35
CA PRO A 145 -1.77 -7.16 -14.58
C PRO A 145 -0.45 -6.36 -14.64
N SER A 146 0.08 -6.18 -15.84
CA SER A 146 1.30 -5.38 -16.07
C SER A 146 1.01 -3.88 -16.15
N ALA A 147 -0.22 -3.53 -16.52
CA ALA A 147 -0.70 -2.18 -16.63
C ALA A 147 -2.20 -2.13 -16.33
N ILE A 148 -2.69 -0.94 -16.04
CA ILE A 148 -4.11 -0.62 -15.85
C ILE A 148 -4.45 0.61 -16.67
N THR A 149 -5.68 0.71 -17.13
CA THR A 149 -6.20 1.90 -17.78
C THR A 149 -6.94 2.74 -16.76
N VAL A 150 -6.66 4.05 -16.73
CA VAL A 150 -7.33 5.01 -15.85
C VAL A 150 -7.89 6.17 -16.66
N HIS A 151 -9.03 6.67 -16.26
CA HIS A 151 -9.65 7.86 -16.85
C HIS A 151 -9.20 9.12 -16.11
N VAL A 152 -8.70 10.10 -16.83
CA VAL A 152 -8.11 11.34 -16.29
C VAL A 152 -8.86 12.55 -16.79
N GLU A 153 -9.26 13.41 -15.85
CA GLU A 153 -9.88 14.71 -16.13
C GLU A 153 -9.03 15.87 -15.64
N ARG A 154 -9.41 17.08 -16.04
CA ARG A 154 -8.86 18.30 -15.47
C ARG A 154 -9.25 18.46 -14.02
N TYR A 155 -8.29 18.83 -13.20
CA TYR A 155 -8.51 19.27 -11.84
C TYR A 155 -8.73 20.77 -11.82
N ILE A 156 -9.97 21.20 -11.57
CA ILE A 156 -10.34 22.63 -11.55
C ILE A 156 -10.79 23.07 -10.17
N THR A 157 -10.72 24.37 -9.94
CA THR A 157 -11.27 25.03 -8.76
C THR A 157 -12.27 26.09 -9.20
N ARG A 158 -13.48 26.05 -8.64
CA ARG A 158 -14.54 27.01 -8.91
C ARG A 158 -15.08 27.58 -7.61
N ARG A 159 -15.41 28.87 -7.60
CA ARG A 159 -16.14 29.51 -6.50
C ARG A 159 -17.63 29.28 -6.70
N VAL A 160 -18.31 28.78 -5.67
CA VAL A 160 -19.73 28.44 -5.67
C VAL A 160 -20.41 29.17 -4.53
N PRO A 161 -21.61 29.75 -4.75
CA PRO A 161 -22.33 30.46 -3.71
C PRO A 161 -22.77 29.51 -2.60
N VAL A 162 -22.76 30.01 -1.35
CA VAL A 162 -23.32 29.34 -0.18
C VAL A 162 -24.73 29.81 0.06
N VAL A 163 -25.66 28.85 0.13
CA VAL A 163 -27.09 29.09 0.41
C VAL A 163 -27.43 28.38 1.72
N ILE A 164 -28.17 29.07 2.60
CA ILE A 164 -28.71 28.45 3.79
C ILE A 164 -30.10 27.90 3.50
N GLU A 165 -30.29 26.63 3.77
CA GLU A 165 -31.59 25.96 3.77
C GLU A 165 -32.06 25.81 5.22
N MET A 166 -33.20 26.44 5.53
CA MET A 166 -33.76 26.37 6.87
C MET A 166 -34.78 25.25 6.93
N THR A 167 -34.68 24.43 7.96
CA THR A 167 -35.58 23.30 8.26
C THR A 167 -36.18 23.48 9.66
N GLY A 168 -37.23 22.69 9.97
CA GLY A 168 -37.88 22.75 11.27
C GLY A 168 -38.79 23.98 11.46
N ALA A 169 -39.28 24.17 12.67
CA ALA A 169 -40.16 25.28 13.05
C ALA A 169 -39.40 26.25 13.97
N MET A 170 -39.67 27.53 13.78
CA MET A 170 -39.16 28.59 14.66
C MET A 170 -39.73 28.41 16.07
N PRO A 171 -38.95 28.59 17.15
CA PRO A 171 -39.47 28.63 18.50
C PRO A 171 -40.51 29.72 18.73
N GLU A 172 -41.49 29.50 19.60
CA GLU A 172 -42.54 30.44 19.90
C GLU A 172 -41.95 31.78 20.38
N GLY A 173 -42.48 32.89 19.85
CA GLY A 173 -42.07 34.25 20.21
C GLY A 173 -40.72 34.68 19.61
N MET A 174 -40.20 33.93 18.67
CA MET A 174 -38.97 34.26 17.93
C MET A 174 -39.26 34.42 16.44
N TYR A 175 -38.56 35.36 15.81
CA TYR A 175 -38.52 35.47 14.36
C TYR A 175 -37.09 35.78 13.91
N LEU A 176 -36.75 35.33 12.71
CA LEU A 176 -35.48 35.63 12.09
C LEU A 176 -35.61 36.90 11.24
N ASP A 177 -35.01 37.99 11.70
CA ASP A 177 -35.04 39.25 11.00
C ASP A 177 -34.13 39.26 9.75
N SER A 178 -32.89 38.81 9.91
CA SER A 178 -31.91 38.69 8.83
C SER A 178 -30.83 37.67 9.15
N TYR A 179 -30.25 37.14 8.11
CA TYR A 179 -29.05 36.29 8.24
C TYR A 179 -28.03 36.64 7.15
N LYS A 180 -26.80 36.37 7.44
CA LYS A 180 -25.69 36.52 6.50
C LYS A 180 -24.78 35.30 6.59
N THR A 181 -24.37 34.82 5.42
CA THR A 181 -23.34 33.76 5.32
C THR A 181 -21.95 34.39 5.30
N ASP A 182 -21.02 33.80 6.03
CA ASP A 182 -19.61 34.17 5.99
C ASP A 182 -18.78 32.88 6.01
N PRO A 183 -18.11 32.54 4.90
CA PRO A 183 -18.07 33.24 3.61
C PRO A 183 -19.34 33.07 2.75
N THR A 184 -19.59 33.99 1.85
CA THR A 184 -20.72 33.93 0.89
C THR A 184 -20.48 32.96 -0.27
N THR A 185 -19.24 32.64 -0.53
CA THR A 185 -18.83 31.68 -1.57
C THR A 185 -17.78 30.74 -1.04
N LEU A 186 -17.79 29.48 -1.51
CA LEU A 186 -16.76 28.47 -1.23
C LEU A 186 -16.03 28.07 -2.50
N SER A 187 -14.74 27.76 -2.34
CA SER A 187 -13.95 27.16 -3.40
C SER A 187 -14.15 25.64 -3.39
N VAL A 188 -14.70 25.10 -4.46
CA VAL A 188 -14.87 23.67 -4.71
C VAL A 188 -13.83 23.25 -5.73
N SER A 189 -13.05 22.23 -5.40
CA SER A 189 -11.99 21.69 -6.28
C SER A 189 -12.24 20.22 -6.54
N GLY A 190 -11.97 19.79 -7.76
CA GLY A 190 -12.16 18.40 -8.15
C GLY A 190 -12.13 18.20 -9.66
N PRO A 191 -12.59 17.04 -10.15
CA PRO A 191 -12.75 16.76 -11.57
C PRO A 191 -13.65 17.80 -12.23
N GLN A 192 -13.30 18.20 -13.46
CA GLN A 192 -14.02 19.25 -14.20
C GLN A 192 -15.50 18.91 -14.38
N SER A 193 -15.83 17.67 -14.72
CA SER A 193 -17.22 17.22 -14.91
C SER A 193 -18.04 17.40 -13.64
N LEU A 194 -17.53 17.00 -12.49
CA LEU A 194 -18.21 17.10 -11.21
C LEU A 194 -18.29 18.55 -10.72
N VAL A 195 -17.20 19.32 -10.78
CA VAL A 195 -17.19 20.72 -10.33
C VAL A 195 -18.06 21.60 -11.21
N ALA A 196 -18.16 21.31 -12.51
CA ALA A 196 -19.04 22.06 -13.43
C ALA A 196 -20.52 21.85 -13.11
N SER A 197 -20.93 20.67 -12.65
CA SER A 197 -22.32 20.35 -12.30
C SER A 197 -22.75 20.96 -10.96
N VAL A 198 -21.81 21.31 -10.06
CA VAL A 198 -22.15 21.94 -8.77
C VAL A 198 -22.71 23.35 -9.01
N ALA A 199 -23.96 23.58 -8.66
CA ALA A 199 -24.58 24.90 -8.78
C ALA A 199 -24.43 25.72 -7.51
N ARG A 200 -24.57 25.10 -6.33
CA ARG A 200 -24.56 25.75 -5.02
C ARG A 200 -24.05 24.84 -3.92
N VAL A 201 -23.58 25.45 -2.85
CA VAL A 201 -23.29 24.77 -1.56
C VAL A 201 -24.44 25.08 -0.62
N VAL A 202 -25.12 24.07 -0.12
CA VAL A 202 -26.21 24.22 0.82
C VAL A 202 -25.71 23.93 2.23
N ALA A 203 -25.92 24.89 3.13
CA ALA A 203 -25.73 24.75 4.55
C ALA A 203 -27.10 24.60 5.22
N ARG A 204 -27.35 23.43 5.85
CA ARG A 204 -28.63 23.17 6.51
C ARG A 204 -28.61 23.66 7.95
N LEU A 205 -29.62 24.45 8.32
CA LEU A 205 -29.84 24.96 9.65
C LEU A 205 -31.25 24.56 10.13
N ASP A 206 -31.31 23.87 11.27
CA ASP A 206 -32.58 23.65 11.93
C ASP A 206 -32.96 24.90 12.72
N GLN A 207 -34.17 25.42 12.45
CA GLN A 207 -34.65 26.63 13.10
C GLN A 207 -34.87 26.47 14.61
N SER A 208 -35.08 25.25 15.08
CA SER A 208 -35.18 24.94 16.51
C SER A 208 -33.87 25.23 17.26
N ASP A 209 -32.73 25.12 16.59
CA ASP A 209 -31.41 25.37 17.18
C ASP A 209 -31.16 26.88 17.41
N LEU A 210 -31.92 27.75 16.75
CA LEU A 210 -31.80 29.20 16.89
C LEU A 210 -32.14 29.70 18.30
N SER A 211 -32.92 28.95 19.08
CA SER A 211 -33.23 29.29 20.48
C SER A 211 -32.01 29.33 21.38
N ALA A 212 -30.98 28.52 21.07
CA ALA A 212 -29.72 28.44 21.81
C ALA A 212 -28.67 29.43 21.30
N LEU A 213 -28.88 30.05 20.11
CA LEU A 213 -27.92 30.97 19.48
C LEU A 213 -28.13 32.40 20.00
N ARG A 214 -27.06 33.00 20.52
CA ARG A 214 -27.02 34.42 20.82
C ARG A 214 -26.70 35.19 19.53
N MET A 215 -27.04 36.51 19.50
CA MET A 215 -26.89 37.40 18.32
C MET A 215 -25.51 37.43 17.63
N THR A 216 -24.49 36.85 18.21
CA THR A 216 -23.10 36.86 17.71
C THR A 216 -22.46 35.47 17.62
N ASP A 217 -23.22 34.41 17.79
CA ASP A 217 -22.65 33.06 17.80
C ASP A 217 -22.36 32.58 16.36
N ARG A 218 -21.16 32.02 16.20
CA ARG A 218 -20.75 31.35 14.97
C ARG A 218 -21.05 29.88 15.10
N THR A 219 -21.94 29.36 14.30
CA THR A 219 -22.30 27.95 14.28
C THR A 219 -21.68 27.26 13.07
N ALA A 220 -21.00 26.14 13.30
CA ALA A 220 -20.53 25.29 12.22
C ALA A 220 -21.70 24.46 11.68
N LEU A 221 -22.05 24.68 10.42
CA LEU A 221 -23.11 23.94 9.74
C LEU A 221 -22.53 22.84 8.87
N SER A 222 -23.26 21.74 8.72
CA SER A 222 -22.99 20.75 7.71
C SER A 222 -23.29 21.32 6.33
N ILE A 223 -22.38 21.10 5.39
CA ILE A 223 -22.53 21.57 4.02
C ILE A 223 -22.73 20.41 3.07
N GLU A 224 -23.56 20.62 2.06
CA GLU A 224 -23.82 19.69 0.98
C GLU A 224 -23.67 20.41 -0.36
N LEU A 225 -23.00 19.76 -1.32
CA LEU A 225 -22.89 20.27 -2.68
C LEU A 225 -24.15 19.86 -3.44
N GLN A 226 -24.77 20.78 -4.15
CA GLN A 226 -25.96 20.51 -4.96
C GLN A 226 -25.77 20.98 -6.40
N ASP A 227 -26.35 20.24 -7.32
CA ASP A 227 -26.49 20.62 -8.73
C ASP A 227 -27.62 21.65 -8.92
N SER A 228 -27.92 22.00 -10.17
CA SER A 228 -29.01 22.94 -10.52
C SER A 228 -30.40 22.38 -10.20
N GLU A 229 -30.56 21.08 -10.09
CA GLU A 229 -31.81 20.38 -9.78
C GLU A 229 -32.01 20.16 -8.27
N GLY A 230 -31.01 20.46 -7.46
CA GLY A 230 -31.03 20.28 -6.01
C GLY A 230 -30.61 18.89 -5.54
N ASN A 231 -30.06 18.05 -6.44
CA ASN A 231 -29.56 16.73 -6.07
C ASN A 231 -28.17 16.85 -5.43
N GLY A 232 -27.98 16.25 -4.26
CA GLY A 232 -26.69 16.19 -3.55
C GLY A 232 -25.90 14.90 -3.78
N GLY A 233 -26.42 13.98 -4.60
CA GLY A 233 -25.85 12.67 -4.83
C GLY A 233 -24.60 12.71 -5.72
N GLY A 234 -23.50 12.15 -5.22
CA GLY A 234 -22.26 11.97 -5.98
C GLY A 234 -21.09 12.86 -5.56
N PHE A 235 -21.33 13.86 -4.72
CA PHE A 235 -20.26 14.71 -4.22
C PHE A 235 -19.79 14.22 -2.84
N ARG A 236 -18.62 13.61 -2.76
CA ARG A 236 -17.93 13.44 -1.47
C ARG A 236 -17.45 14.82 -1.01
N ALA A 237 -18.21 15.46 -0.14
CA ALA A 237 -17.78 16.70 0.49
C ALA A 237 -16.51 16.40 1.29
N ALA A 238 -15.38 16.92 0.84
CA ALA A 238 -14.20 17.04 1.70
C ALA A 238 -14.66 17.83 2.93
N ARG A 239 -14.59 17.20 4.13
CA ARG A 239 -14.92 17.83 5.41
C ARG A 239 -13.97 19.00 5.64
N HIS A 240 -14.28 20.15 5.07
CA HIS A 240 -13.60 21.37 5.43
C HIS A 240 -14.19 21.85 6.76
N ARG A 241 -13.40 21.71 7.84
CA ARG A 241 -13.68 22.37 9.13
C ARG A 241 -13.47 23.88 8.99
N SER A 242 -14.31 24.54 8.26
CA SER A 242 -14.39 26.00 8.27
C SER A 242 -15.63 26.36 9.07
N GLY A 243 -15.44 27.01 10.20
CA GLY A 243 -16.56 27.54 10.98
C GLY A 243 -17.26 28.60 10.17
N TYR A 244 -18.51 28.36 9.81
CA TYR A 244 -19.36 29.35 9.15
C TYR A 244 -19.97 30.25 10.22
N ALA A 245 -19.82 31.55 10.09
CA ALA A 245 -20.48 32.51 10.96
C ALA A 245 -21.89 32.80 10.44
N LEU A 246 -22.87 32.41 11.20
CA LEU A 246 -24.23 32.83 11.01
C LEU A 246 -24.47 34.08 11.88
N HIS A 247 -24.64 35.26 11.27
CA HIS A 247 -25.13 36.44 11.97
C HIS A 247 -26.66 36.42 11.94
N ALA A 248 -27.27 35.85 12.95
CA ALA A 248 -28.70 35.93 13.14
C ALA A 248 -29.01 37.09 14.09
N ARG A 249 -29.86 38.00 13.68
CA ARG A 249 -30.43 39.05 14.53
C ARG A 249 -31.80 38.60 14.99
N ASN A 250 -31.91 38.22 16.27
CA ASN A 250 -33.20 37.87 16.86
C ASN A 250 -33.89 39.16 17.31
N GLY A 251 -35.02 39.46 16.73
CA GLY A 251 -35.94 40.44 17.26
C GLY A 251 -36.86 39.78 18.30
N ARG A 252 -37.03 40.42 19.46
CA ARG A 252 -38.13 40.07 20.36
C ARG A 252 -39.35 40.86 19.94
N ALA A 253 -40.50 40.20 19.80
CA ALA A 253 -41.80 40.83 19.64
C ALA A 253 -42.25 41.48 20.95
#